data_c142c6203189afbeb77ae6a67eab43e7
#
_entry.id   c142c6203189afbeb77ae6a67eab43e7
#
_cell.length_a   1.000
_cell.length_b   1.000
_cell.length_c   1.000
_cell.angle_alpha   90.00
_cell.angle_beta   90.00
_cell.angle_gamma   90.00
#
_symmetry.space_group_name_H-M   'P 1'
#
loop_
_entity.id
_entity.type
_entity.pdbx_description
1 polymer ?
#
loop_
_entity_poly.entity_id
_entity_poly.type
_entity_poly.pdbx_seq_one_letter_code
_entity_poly.pdbx_strand_id
1 'polypeptide(L)' 'MDTVVGLQLFIRVVETGSFSKASADLGITQPTATKHVAALESRLGARLLHRSTRGVTPTEIGRAHV' A
#
# COMPACT_ATOMS: atom_id res chain seq x y z
N MET A 1 -9.12 -6.92 9.18
CA MET A 1 -7.78 -6.33 9.13
C MET A 1 -7.82 -4.88 9.56
N ASP A 2 -6.73 -4.41 10.12
CA ASP A 2 -6.65 -3.04 10.62
C ASP A 2 -6.51 -2.04 9.47
N THR A 3 -7.50 -1.18 9.32
CA THR A 3 -7.51 -0.16 8.28
C THR A 3 -6.39 0.86 8.49
N VAL A 4 -6.05 1.16 9.75
CA VAL A 4 -4.98 2.11 10.07
C VAL A 4 -3.64 1.58 9.58
N VAL A 5 -3.36 0.31 9.79
CA VAL A 5 -2.13 -0.31 9.30
C VAL A 5 -2.08 -0.28 7.78
N GLY A 6 -3.20 -0.55 7.12
CA GLY A 6 -3.28 -0.48 5.67
C GLY A 6 -2.97 0.91 5.13
N LEU A 7 -3.50 1.94 5.78
CA LEU A 7 -3.24 3.33 5.40
C LEU A 7 -1.77 3.71 5.62
N GLN A 8 -1.21 3.35 6.76
CA GLN A 8 0.20 3.62 7.05
C GLN A 8 1.10 2.96 6.03
N LEU A 9 0.80 1.72 5.70
CA LEU A 9 1.55 0.97 4.71
C LEU A 9 1.45 1.63 3.33
N PHE A 10 0.26 2.03 2.93
CA PHE A 10 0.04 2.72 1.65
C PHE A 10 0.87 3.99 1.56
N ILE A 11 0.85 4.82 2.60
CA ILE A 11 1.62 6.05 2.64
C ILE A 11 3.11 5.76 2.51
N ARG A 12 3.61 4.76 3.23
CA ARG A 12 5.02 4.38 3.16
C ARG A 12 5.41 3.87 1.78
N VAL A 13 4.54 3.09 1.14
CA VAL A 13 4.81 2.62 -0.22
C VAL A 13 4.91 3.79 -1.19
N VAL A 14 4.03 4.76 -1.07
CA VAL A 14 4.07 5.96 -1.91
C VAL A 14 5.35 6.76 -1.67
N GLU A 15 5.72 6.95 -0.40
CA GLU A 15 6.91 7.72 -0.05
C GLU A 15 8.20 7.05 -0.49
N THR A 16 8.30 5.74 -0.30
CA THR A 16 9.54 5.00 -0.60
C THR A 16 9.61 4.49 -2.03
N GLY A 17 8.45 4.35 -2.69
CA GLY A 17 8.36 3.72 -4.00
C GLY A 17 8.66 2.22 -3.96
N SER A 18 8.68 1.61 -2.78
CA SER A 18 9.06 0.21 -2.61
C SER A 18 8.17 -0.46 -1.57
N PHE A 19 7.51 -1.55 -1.99
CA PHE A 19 6.71 -2.37 -1.09
C PHE A 19 7.58 -3.07 -0.06
N SER A 20 8.75 -3.51 -0.49
CA SER A 20 9.72 -4.18 0.38
C SER A 20 10.18 -3.28 1.52
N LYS A 21 10.56 -2.05 1.20
CA LYS A 21 10.99 -1.08 2.23
C LYS A 21 9.86 -0.70 3.16
N ALA A 22 8.67 -0.47 2.62
CA ALA A 22 7.51 -0.11 3.43
C ALA A 22 7.16 -1.22 4.42
N SER A 23 7.20 -2.48 3.96
CA SER A 23 6.93 -3.63 4.83
C SER A 23 7.97 -3.72 5.94
N ALA A 24 9.24 -3.56 5.61
CA ALA A 24 10.32 -3.60 6.60
C ALA A 24 10.17 -2.48 7.63
N ASP A 25 9.82 -1.28 7.18
CA ASP A 25 9.63 -0.13 8.07
C ASP A 25 8.52 -0.37 9.10
N LEU A 26 7.50 -1.13 8.73
CA LEU A 26 6.40 -1.45 9.62
C LEU A 26 6.61 -2.76 10.37
N GLY A 27 7.73 -3.45 10.11
CA GLY A 27 8.04 -4.71 10.78
C GLY A 27 7.13 -5.87 10.39
N ILE A 28 6.63 -5.87 9.16
CA ILE A 28 5.76 -6.93 8.65
C ILE A 28 6.36 -7.54 7.38
N THR A 29 5.89 -8.74 7.04
CA THR A 29 6.33 -9.42 5.81
C THR A 29 5.61 -8.84 4.60
N GLN A 30 6.19 -9.03 3.40
CA GLN A 30 5.55 -8.59 2.17
C GLN A 30 4.18 -9.24 1.94
N PRO A 31 4.00 -10.56 2.13
CA PRO A 31 2.68 -11.16 2.00
C PRO A 31 1.63 -10.54 2.93
N THR A 32 2.03 -10.23 4.18
CA THR A 32 1.13 -9.56 5.13
C THR A 32 0.80 -8.16 4.66
N ALA A 33 1.80 -7.41 4.18
CA ALA A 33 1.60 -6.08 3.64
C ALA A 33 0.64 -6.10 2.45
N THR A 34 0.79 -7.06 1.56
CA THR A 34 -0.10 -7.23 0.41
C THR A 34 -1.54 -7.43 0.86
N LYS A 35 -1.75 -8.24 1.89
CA LYS A 35 -3.09 -8.46 2.43
C LYS A 35 -3.70 -7.20 3.01
N HIS A 36 -2.92 -6.40 3.72
CA HIS A 36 -3.40 -5.14 4.29
C HIS A 36 -3.83 -4.16 3.20
N VAL A 37 -3.01 -4.01 2.16
CA VAL A 37 -3.34 -3.11 1.06
C VAL A 37 -4.55 -3.61 0.28
N ALA A 38 -4.63 -4.91 0.03
CA ALA A 38 -5.78 -5.49 -0.66
C ALA A 38 -7.08 -5.28 0.12
N ALA A 39 -7.02 -5.42 1.45
CA ALA A 39 -8.19 -5.17 2.30
C ALA A 39 -8.61 -3.70 2.24
N LEU A 40 -7.65 -2.79 2.25
CA LEU A 40 -7.94 -1.36 2.13
C LEU A 40 -8.57 -1.03 0.78
N GLU A 41 -8.01 -1.55 -0.29
CA GLU A 41 -8.56 -1.36 -1.63
C GLU A 41 -9.98 -1.92 -1.74
N SER A 42 -10.23 -3.06 -1.12
CA SER A 42 -11.54 -3.67 -1.10
C SER A 42 -12.55 -2.81 -0.35
N ARG A 43 -12.15 -2.23 0.78
CA ARG A 43 -13.03 -1.35 1.55
C ARG A 43 -13.40 -0.08 0.79
N LEU A 44 -12.46 0.46 0.04
CA LEU A 44 -12.67 1.70 -0.73
C LEU A 44 -13.32 1.42 -2.07
N GLY A 45 -13.39 0.15 -2.48
CA GLY A 45 -13.91 -0.23 -3.78
C GLY A 45 -13.08 0.29 -4.94
N ALA A 46 -11.79 0.54 -4.71
CA ALA A 46 -10.92 1.12 -5.72
C ALA A 46 -9.48 0.68 -5.50
N ARG A 47 -8.73 0.60 -6.59
CA ARG A 47 -7.30 0.28 -6.52
C ARG A 47 -6.50 1.54 -6.23
N LEU A 48 -5.64 1.47 -5.22
CA LEU A 48 -4.85 2.61 -4.79
C LEU A 48 -3.44 2.61 -5.36
N LEU A 49 -2.89 1.44 -5.71
CA LEU A 49 -1.53 1.28 -6.17
C LEU A 49 -1.47 0.51 -7.47
N HIS A 50 -0.61 0.97 -8.38
CA HIS A 50 -0.21 0.19 -9.55
C HIS A 50 1.07 -0.55 -9.21
N ARG A 51 1.08 -1.87 -9.39
CA ARG A 51 2.28 -2.69 -9.20
C ARG A 51 2.82 -3.11 -10.54
N SER A 52 4.11 -2.89 -10.74
CA SER A 52 4.79 -3.29 -11.95
C SER A 52 6.19 -3.77 -11.62
N THR A 53 6.89 -4.31 -12.61
CA THR A 53 8.27 -4.74 -12.44
C THR A 53 9.21 -3.57 -12.18
N ARG A 54 8.79 -2.34 -12.44
CA ARG A 54 9.60 -1.13 -12.24
C ARG A 54 9.36 -0.46 -10.90
N GLY A 55 8.44 -0.99 -10.10
CA GLY A 55 8.13 -0.43 -8.80
C GLY A 55 6.64 -0.24 -8.60
N VAL A 56 6.28 0.56 -7.61
CA VAL A 56 4.89 0.79 -7.21
C VAL A 56 4.58 2.27 -7.32
N THR A 57 3.49 2.61 -8.02
CA THR A 57 3.03 3.99 -8.14
C THR A 57 1.58 4.09 -7.68
N PRO A 58 1.16 5.23 -7.09
CA PRO A 58 -0.23 5.39 -6.70
C PRO A 58 -1.13 5.59 -7.92
N THR A 59 -2.37 5.12 -7.81
CA THR A 59 -3.41 5.46 -8.77
C THR A 59 -3.87 6.90 -8.50
N GLU A 60 -4.67 7.47 -9.41
CA GLU A 60 -5.23 8.81 -9.17
C GLU A 60 -6.08 8.85 -7.90
N ILE A 61 -6.83 7.80 -7.66
CA ILE A 61 -7.64 7.69 -6.44
C ILE A 61 -6.73 7.67 -5.22
N GLY A 62 -5.62 6.91 -5.28
CA GLY A 62 -4.64 6.87 -4.19
C GLY A 62 -4.02 8.23 -3.94
N ARG A 63 -3.70 8.99 -4.98
CA ARG A 63 -3.15 10.33 -4.83
C ARG A 63 -4.12 11.28 -4.13
N ALA A 64 -5.39 11.16 -4.41
CA ALA A 64 -6.40 12.01 -3.81
C ALA A 64 -6.54 11.78 -2.32
N HIS A 65 -6.14 10.61 -1.83
CA HIS A 65 -6.25 10.22 -0.42
C HIS A 65 -4.94 10.39 0.36
N VAL A 66 -3.88 10.75 -0.31
CA VAL A 66 -2.58 11.05 0.30
C VAL A 66 -2.37 12.54 0.35
#